data_3bfed33b195f883557218cf43c58640d
#
_entry.id   3bfed33b195f883557218cf43c58640d
#
_cell.length_a   1.000
_cell.length_b   1.000
_cell.length_c   1.000
_cell.angle_alpha   90.00
_cell.angle_beta   90.00
_cell.angle_gamma   90.00
#
_symmetry.space_group_name_H-M   'P 1'
#
loop_
_entity.id
_entity.type
_entity.pdbx_description
1 polymer ?
#
loop_
_entity_poly.entity_id
_entity_poly.type
_entity_poly.pdbx_seq_one_letter_code
_entity_poly.pdbx_strand_id
1 'polypeptide(L)'
;MARKGITRGRLLAAAGTLLAAPGCFGGSSSAPPPEPARPRAARLTGPLRVLAPAGAVPAVNRIAFAQARKVDVDVQPAPAGPGLISLLASGYQADVVLARQDDVAQLGDLGLLHPLDHDSVPNLGLVDSAFLDLDYDRKNRWSAPSRYGVYGFGYHRGVVRGQATGWDDFFTLVQRYAQQGVSLMPGPIQPVSAALAALDENTNTDDDSTLERAQALLLGARPAVNMFSADPVLRFGRGELILAMGTNADFDQVRQQPGHGVDTAFVFPEGRSEMFIDGWVMPAAGRHPETAVQWIDSQLAARAAARAWVASRLAAPEPAAARLLPPEVRNDPLTALDPSVVGRYELSAVTPAGLQKRAQIWQRVRAA
;
A
#
# COMPACT_ATOMS: atom_id res chain seq x y z
N MET A 1 -0.33 -59.04 -28.07
CA MET A 1 -1.39 -60.09 -28.05
C MET A 1 -2.74 -59.44 -27.77
N ALA A 2 -3.65 -59.64 -28.75
CA ALA A 2 -5.11 -59.63 -28.76
C ALA A 2 -5.84 -58.40 -28.25
N ARG A 3 -6.36 -57.52 -29.06
CA ARG A 3 -7.49 -57.45 -30.03
C ARG A 3 -8.76 -58.18 -29.58
N LYS A 4 -9.88 -57.38 -29.43
CA LYS A 4 -11.28 -57.60 -29.85
C LYS A 4 -12.11 -56.48 -29.24
N GLY A 5 -13.02 -55.75 -29.90
CA GLY A 5 -13.78 -55.96 -31.15
C GLY A 5 -15.23 -55.51 -30.94
N ILE A 6 -15.62 -54.45 -31.56
CA ILE A 6 -16.85 -53.98 -32.19
C ILE A 6 -18.17 -54.79 -31.83
N THR A 7 -19.26 -54.04 -31.54
CA THR A 7 -20.51 -54.27 -32.28
C THR A 7 -21.45 -53.07 -32.33
N ARG A 8 -21.87 -52.72 -33.54
CA ARG A 8 -22.96 -51.77 -33.89
C ARG A 8 -24.29 -52.47 -33.78
N GLY A 9 -25.30 -51.86 -33.22
CA GLY A 9 -26.69 -52.30 -33.31
C GLY A 9 -27.58 -51.21 -33.90
N ARG A 10 -28.02 -51.43 -35.13
CA ARG A 10 -29.13 -50.72 -35.79
C ARG A 10 -30.44 -51.45 -35.45
N LEU A 11 -31.54 -50.72 -35.26
CA LEU A 11 -32.94 -51.17 -35.49
C LEU A 11 -33.80 -49.88 -35.51
N LEU A 12 -34.32 -49.52 -36.60
CA LEU A 12 -35.58 -49.89 -37.38
C LEU A 12 -36.77 -49.01 -36.89
N ALA A 13 -37.25 -48.27 -37.86
CA ALA A 13 -38.47 -47.47 -37.89
C ALA A 13 -39.75 -48.26 -37.80
N ALA A 14 -40.76 -47.70 -37.14
CA ALA A 14 -42.14 -48.08 -37.37
C ALA A 14 -43.00 -46.85 -37.60
N ALA A 15 -43.54 -46.74 -38.78
CA ALA A 15 -44.50 -45.76 -39.19
C ALA A 15 -45.92 -46.21 -38.70
N GLY A 16 -46.59 -45.29 -38.06
CA GLY A 16 -48.00 -45.39 -37.67
C GLY A 16 -48.80 -44.22 -38.18
N THR A 17 -49.51 -44.38 -39.23
CA THR A 17 -50.49 -43.41 -39.78
C THR A 17 -51.74 -43.42 -38.92
N LEU A 18 -52.20 -42.24 -38.46
CA LEU A 18 -53.55 -42.05 -37.91
C LEU A 18 -54.12 -40.72 -38.39
N LEU A 19 -55.36 -40.80 -38.78
CA LEU A 19 -56.23 -39.90 -39.49
C LEU A 19 -56.47 -38.55 -38.80
N ALA A 20 -56.64 -37.52 -39.60
CA ALA A 20 -56.99 -36.19 -39.26
C ALA A 20 -58.44 -35.99 -38.82
N ALA A 21 -58.66 -35.18 -37.80
CA ALA A 21 -59.92 -34.47 -37.55
C ALA A 21 -59.62 -32.96 -37.40
N PRO A 22 -60.38 -32.07 -37.98
CA PRO A 22 -60.11 -30.61 -37.86
C PRO A 22 -60.71 -30.08 -36.57
N GLY A 23 -59.86 -29.79 -35.63
CA GLY A 23 -60.21 -29.00 -34.42
C GLY A 23 -59.67 -27.58 -34.51
N CYS A 24 -60.53 -26.59 -34.51
CA CYS A 24 -60.18 -25.18 -34.38
C CYS A 24 -59.52 -24.93 -33.03
N PHE A 25 -58.22 -24.70 -33.03
CA PHE A 25 -57.53 -24.12 -31.87
C PHE A 25 -57.04 -22.73 -32.21
N GLY A 26 -57.66 -21.76 -31.49
CA GLY A 26 -57.19 -20.41 -31.46
C GLY A 26 -55.73 -20.37 -30.94
N GLY A 27 -54.80 -19.97 -31.79
CA GLY A 27 -53.42 -19.77 -31.43
C GLY A 27 -53.27 -18.57 -30.52
N SER A 28 -53.20 -18.78 -29.21
CA SER A 28 -52.59 -17.79 -28.29
C SER A 28 -51.08 -17.86 -28.49
N SER A 29 -50.54 -16.92 -29.25
CA SER A 29 -49.12 -16.65 -29.37
C SER A 29 -48.68 -16.14 -28.00
N SER A 30 -48.18 -17.03 -27.15
CA SER A 30 -47.46 -16.63 -25.94
C SER A 30 -46.12 -16.03 -26.38
N ALA A 31 -46.02 -14.71 -26.31
CA ALA A 31 -44.73 -14.06 -26.44
C ALA A 31 -43.75 -14.67 -25.42
N PRO A 32 -42.48 -14.88 -25.79
CA PRO A 32 -41.47 -15.36 -24.84
C PRO A 32 -41.41 -14.39 -23.63
N PRO A 33 -41.19 -14.90 -22.42
CA PRO A 33 -41.05 -14.04 -21.25
C PRO A 33 -39.96 -12.99 -21.51
N PRO A 34 -40.16 -11.72 -21.06
CA PRO A 34 -39.18 -10.69 -21.26
C PRO A 34 -37.85 -11.12 -20.63
N GLU A 35 -36.79 -11.05 -21.42
CA GLU A 35 -35.44 -11.31 -20.98
C GLU A 35 -35.19 -10.42 -19.73
N PRO A 36 -34.67 -10.96 -18.61
CA PRO A 36 -34.44 -10.17 -17.42
C PRO A 36 -33.57 -8.98 -17.80
N ALA A 37 -34.05 -7.78 -17.52
CA ALA A 37 -33.36 -6.54 -17.83
C ALA A 37 -31.95 -6.62 -17.24
N ARG A 38 -30.94 -6.56 -18.10
CA ARG A 38 -29.55 -6.48 -17.64
C ARG A 38 -29.47 -5.29 -16.69
N PRO A 39 -28.84 -5.45 -15.51
CA PRO A 39 -28.70 -4.32 -14.59
C PRO A 39 -28.10 -3.15 -15.37
N ARG A 40 -28.82 -2.07 -15.41
CA ARG A 40 -28.36 -0.84 -16.07
C ARG A 40 -27.10 -0.43 -15.32
N ALA A 41 -25.96 -0.40 -16.02
CA ALA A 41 -24.70 0.02 -15.42
C ALA A 41 -24.93 1.34 -14.67
N ALA A 42 -24.68 1.35 -13.37
CA ALA A 42 -24.88 2.52 -12.54
C ALA A 42 -24.13 3.70 -13.18
N ARG A 43 -24.82 4.84 -13.30
CA ARG A 43 -24.19 6.04 -13.88
C ARG A 43 -23.19 6.56 -12.87
N LEU A 44 -21.91 6.52 -13.22
CA LEU A 44 -20.85 7.07 -12.39
C LEU A 44 -21.07 8.56 -12.18
N THR A 45 -20.83 9.03 -10.98
CA THR A 45 -21.00 10.42 -10.57
C THR A 45 -19.69 10.96 -10.00
N GLY A 46 -19.53 12.28 -9.95
CA GLY A 46 -18.33 12.95 -9.50
C GLY A 46 -18.56 14.44 -9.26
N PRO A 47 -17.48 15.20 -9.00
CA PRO A 47 -16.07 14.78 -9.09
C PRO A 47 -15.68 13.78 -8.02
N LEU A 48 -14.88 12.77 -8.39
CA LEU A 48 -14.30 11.82 -7.45
C LEU A 48 -13.19 12.50 -6.63
N ARG A 49 -13.32 12.51 -5.31
CA ARG A 49 -12.31 13.08 -4.41
C ARG A 49 -11.41 11.99 -3.87
N VAL A 50 -10.13 12.08 -4.23
CA VAL A 50 -9.09 11.13 -3.85
C VAL A 50 -8.10 11.82 -2.92
N LEU A 51 -7.86 11.26 -1.73
CA LEU A 51 -6.77 11.65 -0.86
C LEU A 51 -5.61 10.66 -1.02
N ALA A 52 -4.42 11.15 -1.33
CA ALA A 52 -3.25 10.31 -1.46
C ALA A 52 -1.98 11.10 -1.11
N PRO A 53 -0.91 10.44 -0.64
CA PRO A 53 0.39 11.07 -0.49
C PRO A 53 0.85 11.71 -1.81
N ALA A 54 1.61 12.80 -1.72
CA ALA A 54 2.12 13.49 -2.89
C ALA A 54 2.88 12.53 -3.83
N GLY A 55 2.61 12.60 -5.13
CA GLY A 55 3.25 11.72 -6.12
C GLY A 55 2.70 10.29 -6.20
N ALA A 56 1.81 9.88 -5.31
CA ALA A 56 1.26 8.52 -5.28
C ALA A 56 0.33 8.21 -6.47
N VAL A 57 -0.33 9.24 -7.02
CA VAL A 57 -1.23 9.12 -8.17
C VAL A 57 -0.61 9.83 -9.37
N PRO A 58 -0.04 9.11 -10.34
CA PRO A 58 0.45 9.73 -11.58
C PRO A 58 -0.67 10.45 -12.34
N ALA A 59 -0.37 11.62 -12.88
CA ALA A 59 -1.33 12.40 -13.67
C ALA A 59 -1.93 11.58 -14.83
N VAL A 60 -1.12 10.71 -15.46
CA VAL A 60 -1.58 9.84 -16.54
C VAL A 60 -2.63 8.82 -16.08
N ASN A 61 -2.56 8.28 -14.87
CA ASN A 61 -3.59 7.38 -14.33
C ASN A 61 -4.89 8.14 -14.08
N ARG A 62 -4.79 9.32 -13.46
CA ARG A 62 -5.93 10.21 -13.21
C ARG A 62 -6.65 10.59 -14.51
N ILE A 63 -5.88 11.05 -15.53
CA ILE A 63 -6.43 11.46 -16.82
C ILE A 63 -7.06 10.27 -17.55
N ALA A 64 -6.39 9.11 -17.56
CA ALA A 64 -6.92 7.91 -18.21
C ALA A 64 -8.26 7.47 -17.60
N PHE A 65 -8.38 7.48 -16.29
CA PHE A 65 -9.64 7.18 -15.61
C PHE A 65 -10.73 8.20 -15.95
N ALA A 66 -10.42 9.50 -15.82
CA ALA A 66 -11.36 10.59 -16.10
C ALA A 66 -11.92 10.49 -17.53
N GLN A 67 -11.06 10.23 -18.52
CA GLN A 67 -11.48 10.06 -19.92
C GLN A 67 -12.32 8.80 -20.13
N ALA A 68 -11.90 7.66 -19.56
CA ALA A 68 -12.60 6.39 -19.74
C ALA A 68 -13.98 6.37 -19.07
N ARG A 69 -14.13 7.03 -17.93
CA ARG A 69 -15.35 7.01 -17.11
C ARG A 69 -16.19 8.29 -17.24
N LYS A 70 -15.68 9.32 -17.91
CA LYS A 70 -16.31 10.66 -18.05
C LYS A 70 -16.65 11.28 -16.70
N VAL A 71 -15.73 11.15 -15.73
CA VAL A 71 -15.84 11.66 -14.37
C VAL A 71 -14.55 12.41 -14.04
N ASP A 72 -14.67 13.63 -13.55
CA ASP A 72 -13.52 14.38 -13.06
C ASP A 72 -12.97 13.76 -11.78
N VAL A 73 -11.65 13.79 -11.64
CA VAL A 73 -10.94 13.27 -10.47
C VAL A 73 -10.10 14.37 -9.85
N ASP A 74 -10.44 14.71 -8.60
CA ASP A 74 -9.70 15.66 -7.77
C ASP A 74 -8.81 14.90 -6.78
N VAL A 75 -7.49 15.01 -6.96
CA VAL A 75 -6.49 14.35 -6.10
C VAL A 75 -5.88 15.39 -5.18
N GLN A 76 -6.04 15.21 -3.88
CA GLN A 76 -5.52 16.10 -2.85
C GLN A 76 -4.52 15.37 -1.95
N PRO A 77 -3.55 16.10 -1.35
CA PRO A 77 -2.63 15.51 -0.38
C PRO A 77 -3.36 14.94 0.83
N ALA A 78 -3.08 13.68 1.16
CA ALA A 78 -3.58 13.04 2.38
C ALA A 78 -2.68 13.38 3.57
N PRO A 79 -3.23 13.77 4.73
CA PRO A 79 -2.48 13.66 5.98
C PRO A 79 -2.26 12.18 6.31
N ALA A 80 -1.33 11.88 7.22
CA ALA A 80 -1.06 10.52 7.68
C ALA A 80 -1.38 10.36 9.17
N GLY A 81 -1.61 9.12 9.60
CA GLY A 81 -1.84 8.75 10.98
C GLY A 81 -2.99 9.51 11.65
N PRO A 82 -2.80 10.05 12.87
CA PRO A 82 -3.87 10.73 13.60
C PRO A 82 -4.51 11.90 12.85
N GLY A 83 -3.77 12.53 11.92
CA GLY A 83 -4.30 13.60 11.07
C GLY A 83 -5.34 13.09 10.08
N LEU A 84 -5.11 11.94 9.46
CA LEU A 84 -6.07 11.29 8.56
C LEU A 84 -7.32 10.84 9.31
N ILE A 85 -7.12 10.18 10.46
CA ILE A 85 -8.23 9.70 11.30
C ILE A 85 -9.11 10.87 11.73
N SER A 86 -8.52 11.97 12.23
CA SER A 86 -9.25 13.16 12.66
C SER A 86 -10.01 13.81 11.49
N LEU A 87 -9.40 13.87 10.31
CA LEU A 87 -10.03 14.43 9.12
C LEU A 87 -11.28 13.64 8.73
N LEU A 88 -11.17 12.30 8.65
CA LEU A 88 -12.30 11.46 8.28
C LEU A 88 -13.38 11.41 9.37
N ALA A 89 -12.99 11.40 10.63
CA ALA A 89 -13.92 11.48 11.77
C ALA A 89 -14.69 12.80 11.82
N SER A 90 -14.15 13.90 11.27
CA SER A 90 -14.88 15.18 11.14
C SER A 90 -15.95 15.16 10.04
N GLY A 91 -16.11 14.05 9.31
CA GLY A 91 -17.05 13.92 8.19
C GLY A 91 -16.53 14.52 6.88
N TYR A 92 -15.21 14.68 6.72
CA TYR A 92 -14.63 15.12 5.46
C TYR A 92 -14.98 14.13 4.34
N GLN A 93 -15.49 14.66 3.24
CA GLN A 93 -16.06 13.88 2.16
C GLN A 93 -14.98 13.54 1.11
N ALA A 94 -14.10 12.61 1.44
CA ALA A 94 -13.29 11.92 0.44
C ALA A 94 -14.05 10.68 -0.05
N ASP A 95 -13.91 10.33 -1.31
CA ASP A 95 -14.50 9.12 -1.88
C ASP A 95 -13.52 7.94 -1.82
N VAL A 96 -12.23 8.23 -1.96
CA VAL A 96 -11.13 7.23 -1.89
C VAL A 96 -9.96 7.83 -1.15
N VAL A 97 -9.29 7.01 -0.35
CA VAL A 97 -8.05 7.38 0.34
C VAL A 97 -7.00 6.30 0.11
N LEU A 98 -5.76 6.69 -0.14
CA LEU A 98 -4.62 5.79 -0.07
C LEU A 98 -4.05 5.88 1.35
N ALA A 99 -4.39 4.90 2.17
CA ALA A 99 -4.09 4.87 3.60
C ALA A 99 -3.02 3.81 3.91
N ARG A 100 -2.26 4.04 4.98
CA ARG A 100 -1.31 3.06 5.53
C ARG A 100 -2.04 1.97 6.28
N GLN A 101 -1.47 0.76 6.36
CA GLN A 101 -2.08 -0.40 6.99
C GLN A 101 -2.50 -0.15 8.45
N ASP A 102 -1.73 0.61 9.22
CA ASP A 102 -2.06 0.98 10.61
C ASP A 102 -3.25 1.94 10.69
N ASP A 103 -3.36 2.90 9.76
CA ASP A 103 -4.53 3.76 9.64
C ASP A 103 -5.77 2.96 9.20
N VAL A 104 -5.62 1.97 8.29
CA VAL A 104 -6.73 1.11 7.82
C VAL A 104 -7.39 0.37 8.97
N ALA A 105 -6.59 -0.27 9.84
CA ALA A 105 -7.10 -0.97 11.01
C ALA A 105 -7.92 -0.05 11.90
N GLN A 106 -7.38 1.11 12.28
CA GLN A 106 -8.05 2.07 13.14
C GLN A 106 -9.32 2.67 12.51
N LEU A 107 -9.27 3.03 11.22
CA LEU A 107 -10.44 3.56 10.50
C LEU A 107 -11.55 2.52 10.39
N GLY A 108 -11.20 1.25 10.19
CA GLY A 108 -12.15 0.14 10.17
C GLY A 108 -12.85 -0.04 11.51
N ASP A 109 -12.10 -0.05 12.60
CA ASP A 109 -12.62 -0.20 13.97
C ASP A 109 -13.53 0.97 14.38
N LEU A 110 -13.23 2.18 13.90
CA LEU A 110 -14.04 3.37 14.14
C LEU A 110 -15.29 3.44 13.24
N GLY A 111 -15.49 2.50 12.31
CA GLY A 111 -16.61 2.50 11.38
C GLY A 111 -16.54 3.63 10.35
N LEU A 112 -15.35 4.14 10.05
CA LEU A 112 -15.13 5.25 9.12
C LEU A 112 -14.89 4.79 7.67
N LEU A 113 -14.97 3.47 7.41
CA LEU A 113 -14.78 2.89 6.09
C LEU A 113 -16.01 2.12 5.61
N HIS A 114 -16.24 2.14 4.31
CA HIS A 114 -17.13 1.19 3.64
C HIS A 114 -16.38 -0.13 3.40
N PRO A 115 -17.02 -1.28 3.61
CA PRO A 115 -16.47 -2.56 3.18
C PRO A 115 -16.21 -2.57 1.68
N LEU A 116 -15.09 -3.19 1.28
CA LEU A 116 -14.74 -3.39 -0.11
C LEU A 116 -15.53 -4.60 -0.67
N ASP A 117 -16.33 -4.37 -1.70
CA ASP A 117 -17.00 -5.43 -2.44
C ASP A 117 -16.01 -6.02 -3.48
N HIS A 118 -15.54 -7.23 -3.23
CA HIS A 118 -14.52 -7.89 -4.06
C HIS A 118 -15.03 -8.18 -5.48
N ASP A 119 -16.31 -8.48 -5.65
CA ASP A 119 -16.91 -8.73 -6.98
C ASP A 119 -16.84 -7.47 -7.85
N SER A 120 -16.84 -6.30 -7.22
CA SER A 120 -16.72 -5.01 -7.88
C SER A 120 -15.27 -4.54 -8.08
N VAL A 121 -14.28 -5.27 -7.54
CA VAL A 121 -12.83 -4.99 -7.67
C VAL A 121 -12.09 -6.24 -8.18
N PRO A 122 -12.38 -6.71 -9.41
CA PRO A 122 -11.76 -7.93 -9.94
C PRO A 122 -10.23 -7.90 -10.02
N ASN A 123 -9.62 -6.72 -10.17
CA ASN A 123 -8.17 -6.57 -10.16
C ASN A 123 -7.52 -6.81 -8.78
N LEU A 124 -8.30 -6.91 -7.69
CA LEU A 124 -7.78 -7.37 -6.40
C LEU A 124 -7.20 -8.80 -6.50
N GLY A 125 -7.76 -9.63 -7.38
CA GLY A 125 -7.24 -10.96 -7.68
C GLY A 125 -5.87 -10.99 -8.40
N LEU A 126 -5.35 -9.83 -8.83
CA LEU A 126 -4.01 -9.70 -9.43
C LEU A 126 -2.93 -9.40 -8.39
N VAL A 127 -3.33 -9.03 -7.18
CA VAL A 127 -2.42 -8.76 -6.06
C VAL A 127 -1.81 -10.06 -5.57
N ASP A 128 -0.51 -10.07 -5.29
CA ASP A 128 0.18 -11.24 -4.75
C ASP A 128 -0.42 -11.63 -3.39
N SER A 129 -0.63 -12.93 -3.19
CA SER A 129 -1.27 -13.47 -1.99
C SER A 129 -0.55 -13.13 -0.69
N ALA A 130 0.75 -12.84 -0.73
CA ALA A 130 1.52 -12.39 0.42
C ALA A 130 1.01 -11.07 1.02
N PHE A 131 0.28 -10.26 0.24
CA PHE A 131 -0.27 -8.97 0.67
C PHE A 131 -1.76 -9.02 1.02
N LEU A 132 -2.39 -10.19 0.90
CA LEU A 132 -3.82 -10.37 1.15
C LEU A 132 -4.07 -11.07 2.50
N ASP A 133 -5.24 -10.82 3.09
CA ASP A 133 -5.70 -11.45 4.33
C ASP A 133 -4.74 -11.27 5.52
N LEU A 134 -4.06 -10.14 5.60
CA LEU A 134 -3.15 -9.80 6.67
C LEU A 134 -3.91 -9.38 7.94
N ASP A 135 -3.22 -9.43 9.10
CA ASP A 135 -3.83 -9.19 10.42
C ASP A 135 -4.52 -7.82 10.55
N TYR A 136 -4.00 -6.80 9.87
CA TYR A 136 -4.58 -5.46 9.93
C TYR A 136 -5.90 -5.32 9.17
N ASP A 137 -6.17 -6.21 8.21
CA ASP A 137 -7.38 -6.19 7.37
C ASP A 137 -7.74 -7.60 6.88
N ARG A 138 -8.29 -8.40 7.76
CA ARG A 138 -8.69 -9.78 7.44
C ARG A 138 -9.66 -9.83 6.26
N LYS A 139 -9.34 -10.71 5.30
CA LYS A 139 -10.05 -10.89 4.04
C LYS A 139 -10.13 -9.62 3.19
N ASN A 140 -9.21 -8.68 3.38
CA ASN A 140 -9.22 -7.40 2.65
C ASN A 140 -10.60 -6.73 2.67
N ARG A 141 -11.20 -6.70 3.87
CA ARG A 141 -12.55 -6.16 4.07
C ARG A 141 -12.62 -4.67 3.77
N TRP A 142 -11.57 -3.93 4.07
CA TRP A 142 -11.54 -2.49 4.04
C TRP A 142 -10.65 -1.91 2.94
N SER A 143 -9.60 -2.65 2.56
CA SER A 143 -8.55 -2.09 1.71
C SER A 143 -8.14 -3.01 0.56
N ALA A 144 -7.69 -2.36 -0.52
CA ALA A 144 -6.99 -3.00 -1.62
C ALA A 144 -5.51 -2.59 -1.59
N PRO A 145 -4.56 -3.49 -1.25
CA PRO A 145 -3.13 -3.20 -1.23
C PRO A 145 -2.65 -2.64 -2.58
N SER A 146 -1.88 -1.55 -2.56
CA SER A 146 -1.52 -0.83 -3.78
C SER A 146 -0.02 -0.61 -3.92
N ARG A 147 0.69 -0.38 -2.83
CA ARG A 147 2.14 -0.20 -2.82
C ARG A 147 2.72 -0.52 -1.46
N TYR A 148 4.02 -0.84 -1.44
CA TYR A 148 4.73 -1.16 -0.20
C TYR A 148 6.18 -0.69 -0.24
N GLY A 149 6.78 -0.59 0.92
CA GLY A 149 8.18 -0.24 1.11
C GLY A 149 8.70 -0.67 2.47
N VAL A 150 10.00 -0.44 2.69
CA VAL A 150 10.72 -0.83 3.90
C VAL A 150 11.31 0.42 4.55
N TYR A 151 11.20 0.52 5.86
CA TYR A 151 11.92 1.49 6.64
C TYR A 151 13.36 1.04 6.86
N GLY A 152 14.26 1.98 6.76
CA GLY A 152 15.68 1.78 6.99
C GLY A 152 16.37 3.13 7.21
N PHE A 153 17.62 3.19 6.85
CA PHE A 153 18.38 4.43 6.92
C PHE A 153 19.36 4.53 5.76
N GLY A 154 19.68 5.75 5.41
CA GLY A 154 20.68 5.97 4.39
C GLY A 154 21.73 6.95 4.85
N TYR A 155 22.88 6.87 4.20
CA TYR A 155 24.03 7.72 4.52
C TYR A 155 24.86 8.10 3.30
N HIS A 156 25.60 9.20 3.42
CA HIS A 156 26.53 9.68 2.41
C HIS A 156 27.84 8.89 2.47
N ARG A 157 28.12 8.03 1.47
CA ARG A 157 29.30 7.16 1.43
C ARG A 157 30.63 7.90 1.44
N GLY A 158 30.66 9.11 0.89
CA GLY A 158 31.85 9.96 0.89
C GLY A 158 32.26 10.44 2.28
N VAL A 159 31.32 10.46 3.23
CA VAL A 159 31.51 10.98 4.61
C VAL A 159 31.46 9.87 5.64
N VAL A 160 30.38 9.07 5.64
CA VAL A 160 30.18 7.99 6.61
C VAL A 160 31.03 6.78 6.19
N ARG A 161 31.93 6.38 7.06
CA ARG A 161 32.85 5.25 6.83
C ARG A 161 32.42 4.01 7.59
N GLY A 162 32.58 2.86 6.96
CA GLY A 162 32.21 1.56 7.49
C GLY A 162 31.01 0.98 6.75
N GLN A 163 30.73 -0.29 7.05
CA GLN A 163 29.50 -0.95 6.62
C GLN A 163 28.52 -0.94 7.79
N ALA A 164 27.27 -0.75 7.49
CA ALA A 164 26.18 -0.85 8.44
C ALA A 164 25.14 -1.82 7.88
N THR A 165 24.62 -2.69 8.73
CA THR A 165 23.70 -3.75 8.33
C THR A 165 22.38 -3.73 9.13
N GLY A 166 22.37 -3.14 10.35
CA GLY A 166 21.25 -3.15 11.25
C GLY A 166 20.98 -1.81 11.93
N TRP A 167 19.92 -1.76 12.71
CA TRP A 167 19.56 -0.56 13.49
C TRP A 167 20.55 -0.27 14.62
N ASP A 168 21.22 -1.26 15.17
CA ASP A 168 22.31 -1.09 16.14
C ASP A 168 23.49 -0.34 15.54
N ASP A 169 23.88 -0.66 14.30
CA ASP A 169 24.87 0.10 13.53
C ASP A 169 24.42 1.55 13.32
N PHE A 170 23.13 1.76 13.00
CA PHE A 170 22.59 3.11 12.85
C PHE A 170 22.82 3.96 14.10
N PHE A 171 22.46 3.49 15.28
CA PHE A 171 22.66 4.23 16.53
C PHE A 171 24.13 4.42 16.86
N THR A 172 25.00 3.48 16.50
CA THR A 172 26.47 3.63 16.59
C THR A 172 26.95 4.74 15.67
N LEU A 173 26.47 4.80 14.42
CA LEU A 173 26.80 5.88 13.47
C LEU A 173 26.27 7.23 13.93
N VAL A 174 25.07 7.29 14.48
CA VAL A 174 24.51 8.52 15.08
C VAL A 174 25.47 9.14 16.09
N GLN A 175 26.02 8.33 17.00
CA GLN A 175 26.99 8.81 17.99
C GLN A 175 28.31 9.23 17.34
N ARG A 176 28.81 8.45 16.40
CA ARG A 176 30.09 8.72 15.71
C ARG A 176 30.07 10.02 14.90
N TYR A 177 28.94 10.32 14.28
CA TYR A 177 28.75 11.49 13.42
C TYR A 177 27.87 12.57 14.07
N ALA A 178 27.92 12.66 15.39
CA ALA A 178 27.15 13.63 16.16
C ALA A 178 27.27 15.03 15.59
N GLN A 179 26.15 15.72 15.44
CA GLN A 179 26.05 17.09 14.96
C GLN A 179 26.58 17.37 13.53
N GLN A 180 26.79 16.33 12.72
CA GLN A 180 27.29 16.46 11.34
C GLN A 180 26.19 16.27 10.27
N GLY A 181 24.93 16.42 10.63
CA GLY A 181 23.81 16.21 9.72
C GLY A 181 23.13 14.85 9.92
N VAL A 182 22.72 14.56 11.14
CA VAL A 182 21.99 13.35 11.52
C VAL A 182 20.51 13.65 11.69
N SER A 183 19.64 12.82 11.11
CA SER A 183 18.19 12.97 11.24
C SER A 183 17.50 11.67 11.65
N LEU A 184 16.56 11.79 12.59
CA LEU A 184 15.52 10.79 12.81
C LEU A 184 14.24 11.20 12.06
N MET A 185 13.35 10.24 11.81
CA MET A 185 12.01 10.53 11.31
C MET A 185 11.19 11.29 12.36
N PRO A 186 10.29 12.20 11.93
CA PRO A 186 9.40 12.90 12.84
C PRO A 186 8.24 12.00 13.24
N GLY A 187 7.94 11.92 14.51
CA GLY A 187 6.81 11.11 15.01
C GLY A 187 7.26 9.97 15.92
N PRO A 188 6.31 9.42 16.64
CA PRO A 188 6.62 8.49 17.72
C PRO A 188 6.85 7.05 17.24
N ILE A 189 6.35 6.65 16.07
CA ILE A 189 6.34 5.23 15.69
C ILE A 189 7.74 4.81 15.22
N GLN A 190 8.20 5.31 14.09
CA GLN A 190 9.41 4.81 13.42
C GLN A 190 10.70 4.94 14.27
N PRO A 191 10.97 6.08 14.98
CA PRO A 191 12.15 6.13 15.82
C PRO A 191 12.12 5.17 17.01
N VAL A 192 10.94 4.95 17.62
CA VAL A 192 10.79 3.99 18.72
C VAL A 192 10.93 2.56 18.19
N SER A 193 10.33 2.25 17.04
CA SER A 193 10.47 0.95 16.37
C SER A 193 11.93 0.66 15.99
N ALA A 194 12.65 1.65 15.47
CA ALA A 194 14.08 1.51 15.16
C ALA A 194 14.92 1.25 16.43
N ALA A 195 14.59 1.91 17.54
CA ALA A 195 15.27 1.66 18.81
C ALA A 195 14.96 0.26 19.39
N LEU A 196 13.71 -0.19 19.25
CA LEU A 196 13.33 -1.57 19.62
C LEU A 196 14.06 -2.59 18.76
N ALA A 197 14.10 -2.39 17.46
CA ALA A 197 14.81 -3.25 16.53
C ALA A 197 16.32 -3.31 16.80
N ALA A 198 16.94 -2.19 17.17
CA ALA A 198 18.35 -2.13 17.58
C ALA A 198 18.62 -2.92 18.87
N LEU A 199 17.61 -3.14 19.69
CA LEU A 199 17.66 -3.95 20.92
C LEU A 199 17.22 -5.40 20.70
N ASP A 200 16.98 -5.79 19.44
CA ASP A 200 16.40 -7.09 19.02
C ASP A 200 15.03 -7.39 19.64
N GLU A 201 14.26 -6.33 19.90
CA GLU A 201 12.92 -6.43 20.47
C GLU A 201 11.82 -6.30 19.40
N ASN A 202 10.65 -6.88 19.70
CA ASN A 202 9.48 -6.76 18.82
C ASN A 202 9.10 -5.29 18.64
N THR A 203 9.05 -4.82 17.37
CA THR A 203 8.78 -3.41 17.05
C THR A 203 7.36 -2.99 17.42
N ASN A 204 6.44 -3.93 17.62
CA ASN A 204 5.05 -3.68 18.02
C ASN A 204 4.77 -3.86 19.52
N THR A 205 5.80 -4.07 20.34
CA THR A 205 5.61 -4.30 21.78
C THR A 205 5.00 -3.08 22.50
N ASP A 206 4.13 -3.37 23.47
CA ASP A 206 3.56 -2.39 24.41
C ASP A 206 4.08 -2.60 25.84
N ASP A 207 5.09 -3.48 26.02
CA ASP A 207 5.70 -3.74 27.32
C ASP A 207 6.47 -2.51 27.83
N ASP A 208 6.15 -2.06 29.03
CA ASP A 208 6.71 -0.84 29.60
C ASP A 208 8.22 -0.93 29.77
N SER A 209 8.74 -2.06 30.26
CA SER A 209 10.18 -2.24 30.52
C SER A 209 11.00 -2.22 29.24
N THR A 210 10.47 -2.80 28.17
CA THR A 210 11.07 -2.81 26.83
C THR A 210 11.03 -1.43 26.20
N LEU A 211 9.91 -0.73 26.32
CA LEU A 211 9.78 0.67 25.85
C LEU A 211 10.67 1.64 26.62
N GLU A 212 10.91 1.43 27.91
CA GLU A 212 11.87 2.22 28.70
C GLU A 212 13.29 2.05 28.19
N ARG A 213 13.71 0.83 27.80
CA ARG A 213 15.03 0.60 27.19
C ARG A 213 15.17 1.31 25.84
N ALA A 214 14.12 1.26 25.01
CA ALA A 214 14.09 1.98 23.75
C ALA A 214 14.14 3.50 23.96
N GLN A 215 13.43 4.03 24.95
CA GLN A 215 13.51 5.42 25.35
C GLN A 215 14.93 5.83 25.79
N ALA A 216 15.60 5.00 26.60
CA ALA A 216 16.95 5.26 27.05
C ALA A 216 17.94 5.35 25.87
N LEU A 217 17.83 4.45 24.88
CA LEU A 217 18.62 4.47 23.66
C LEU A 217 18.39 5.78 22.85
N LEU A 218 17.14 6.18 22.68
CA LEU A 218 16.77 7.41 21.96
C LEU A 218 17.24 8.66 22.68
N LEU A 219 17.11 8.72 24.01
CA LEU A 219 17.62 9.84 24.83
C LEU A 219 19.16 9.92 24.75
N GLY A 220 19.85 8.79 24.75
CA GLY A 220 21.30 8.74 24.55
C GLY A 220 21.71 9.24 23.16
N ALA A 221 20.93 8.93 22.13
CA ALA A 221 21.19 9.37 20.75
C ALA A 221 20.83 10.86 20.53
N ARG A 222 19.91 11.42 21.31
CA ARG A 222 19.33 12.76 21.07
C ARG A 222 20.35 13.89 20.94
N PRO A 223 21.40 14.01 21.76
CA PRO A 223 22.40 15.07 21.62
C PRO A 223 23.15 15.04 20.27
N ALA A 224 23.19 13.89 19.61
CA ALA A 224 23.85 13.71 18.31
C ALA A 224 22.94 14.06 17.12
N VAL A 225 21.63 14.16 17.33
CA VAL A 225 20.62 14.39 16.28
C VAL A 225 20.43 15.87 16.00
N ASN A 226 20.65 16.27 14.74
CA ASN A 226 20.49 17.67 14.30
C ASN A 226 19.02 18.04 14.05
N MET A 227 18.22 17.11 13.51
CA MET A 227 16.85 17.41 13.14
C MET A 227 15.93 16.16 13.15
N PHE A 228 14.64 16.43 13.07
CA PHE A 228 13.60 15.44 12.84
C PHE A 228 12.93 15.75 11.50
N SER A 229 13.23 14.99 10.45
CA SER A 229 12.78 15.30 9.10
C SER A 229 11.96 14.14 8.49
N ALA A 230 10.83 14.50 7.89
CA ALA A 230 10.05 13.62 7.03
C ALA A 230 10.53 13.64 5.57
N ASP A 231 11.45 14.55 5.24
CA ASP A 231 11.94 14.76 3.87
C ASP A 231 13.47 14.66 3.84
N PRO A 232 14.03 13.45 3.87
CA PRO A 232 15.46 13.25 3.70
C PRO A 232 15.92 13.63 2.29
N VAL A 233 15.06 13.52 1.29
CA VAL A 233 15.39 13.75 -0.12
C VAL A 233 15.91 15.17 -0.32
N LEU A 234 15.12 16.16 0.09
CA LEU A 234 15.49 17.56 -0.03
C LEU A 234 16.75 17.90 0.81
N ARG A 235 16.85 17.33 1.99
CA ARG A 235 17.93 17.62 2.96
C ARG A 235 19.28 17.05 2.53
N PHE A 236 19.32 15.83 2.02
CA PHE A 236 20.53 15.27 1.42
C PHE A 236 20.96 16.07 0.20
N GLY A 237 20.00 16.45 -0.68
CA GLY A 237 20.29 17.25 -1.85
C GLY A 237 20.90 18.62 -1.54
N ARG A 238 20.66 19.18 -0.35
CA ARG A 238 21.26 20.43 0.13
C ARG A 238 22.55 20.23 0.92
N GLY A 239 22.99 19.00 1.14
CA GLY A 239 24.13 18.70 1.98
C GLY A 239 23.89 18.93 3.48
N GLU A 240 22.62 19.04 3.90
CA GLU A 240 22.24 19.25 5.31
C GLU A 240 22.27 17.94 6.11
N LEU A 241 22.22 16.79 5.44
CA LEU A 241 22.22 15.46 6.04
C LEU A 241 23.33 14.59 5.46
N ILE A 242 23.93 13.79 6.34
CA ILE A 242 24.87 12.72 5.97
C ILE A 242 24.36 11.34 6.42
N LEU A 243 23.44 11.28 7.37
CA LEU A 243 22.84 10.06 7.91
C LEU A 243 21.39 10.35 8.31
N ALA A 244 20.43 9.55 7.81
CA ALA A 244 19.03 9.73 8.17
C ALA A 244 18.23 8.44 8.07
N MET A 245 17.21 8.33 8.93
CA MET A 245 16.12 7.39 8.75
C MET A 245 15.26 7.79 7.55
N GLY A 246 14.68 6.81 6.88
CA GLY A 246 13.76 7.00 5.77
C GLY A 246 13.30 5.68 5.18
N THR A 247 12.65 5.75 4.04
CA THR A 247 12.23 4.57 3.27
C THR A 247 13.19 4.29 2.11
N ASN A 248 13.16 3.07 1.58
CA ASN A 248 13.88 2.72 0.35
C ASN A 248 13.57 3.69 -0.80
N ALA A 249 12.32 4.15 -0.91
CA ALA A 249 11.90 5.08 -1.96
C ALA A 249 12.48 6.48 -1.77
N ASP A 250 12.61 6.97 -0.53
CA ASP A 250 13.24 8.25 -0.25
C ASP A 250 14.69 8.27 -0.73
N PHE A 251 15.45 7.21 -0.44
CA PHE A 251 16.85 7.12 -0.83
C PHE A 251 17.06 6.82 -2.32
N ASP A 252 16.10 6.18 -2.97
CA ASP A 252 16.10 6.12 -4.44
C ASP A 252 15.91 7.52 -5.04
N GLN A 253 14.99 8.33 -4.51
CA GLN A 253 14.79 9.70 -4.96
C GLN A 253 16.02 10.59 -4.68
N VAL A 254 16.70 10.42 -3.53
CA VAL A 254 17.97 11.14 -3.26
C VAL A 254 18.98 10.91 -4.36
N ARG A 255 19.17 9.66 -4.80
CA ARG A 255 20.11 9.31 -5.88
C ARG A 255 19.76 9.93 -7.23
N GLN A 256 18.47 10.20 -7.46
CA GLN A 256 17.99 10.71 -8.74
C GLN A 256 17.95 12.24 -8.83
N GLN A 257 18.30 12.96 -7.76
CA GLN A 257 18.29 14.42 -7.80
C GLN A 257 19.35 14.97 -8.76
N PRO A 258 18.97 15.82 -9.76
CA PRO A 258 19.93 16.41 -10.67
C PRO A 258 20.93 17.32 -9.96
N GLY A 259 22.20 17.22 -10.30
CA GLY A 259 23.25 18.14 -9.83
C GLY A 259 23.78 17.90 -8.41
N HIS A 260 23.22 16.96 -7.68
CA HIS A 260 23.64 16.67 -6.31
C HIS A 260 24.24 15.29 -6.15
N GLY A 261 24.89 14.72 -7.14
CA GLY A 261 25.53 13.38 -7.12
C GLY A 261 25.97 12.86 -5.78
N VAL A 262 25.07 12.91 -4.77
CA VAL A 262 25.32 12.45 -3.41
C VAL A 262 25.39 10.93 -3.50
N ASP A 263 26.58 10.40 -3.42
CA ASP A 263 26.78 8.95 -3.34
C ASP A 263 26.22 8.46 -2.01
N THR A 264 24.95 8.05 -2.03
CA THR A 264 24.24 7.51 -0.86
C THR A 264 24.18 6.00 -0.89
N ALA A 265 24.33 5.40 0.28
CA ALA A 265 23.89 4.04 0.56
C ALA A 265 22.52 4.10 1.24
N PHE A 266 21.69 3.09 0.98
CA PHE A 266 20.56 2.74 1.82
C PHE A 266 20.78 1.36 2.41
N VAL A 267 20.48 1.22 3.69
CA VAL A 267 20.57 -0.03 4.42
C VAL A 267 19.15 -0.56 4.60
N PHE A 268 18.90 -1.74 4.06
CA PHE A 268 17.79 -2.60 4.43
C PHE A 268 18.21 -3.32 5.72
N PRO A 269 17.69 -2.95 6.89
CA PRO A 269 18.21 -3.48 8.13
C PRO A 269 18.10 -5.00 8.19
N GLU A 270 19.18 -5.66 8.58
CA GLU A 270 19.17 -7.07 8.94
C GLU A 270 18.55 -7.22 10.34
N GLY A 271 18.00 -8.41 10.64
CA GLY A 271 17.26 -8.63 11.86
C GLY A 271 15.87 -7.99 11.82
N ARG A 272 15.44 -7.41 12.95
CA ARG A 272 14.13 -6.77 13.06
C ARG A 272 14.10 -5.42 12.35
N SER A 273 13.05 -5.17 11.64
CA SER A 273 12.74 -3.86 11.04
C SER A 273 11.29 -3.82 10.60
N GLU A 274 10.82 -2.66 10.19
CA GLU A 274 9.45 -2.47 9.73
C GLU A 274 9.36 -2.30 8.23
N MET A 275 8.28 -2.82 7.67
CA MET A 275 7.77 -2.49 6.36
C MET A 275 6.40 -1.83 6.48
N PHE A 276 5.93 -1.29 5.38
CA PHE A 276 4.58 -0.74 5.30
C PHE A 276 3.89 -1.11 4.00
N ILE A 277 2.56 -1.13 4.07
CA ILE A 277 1.66 -1.32 2.93
C ILE A 277 0.68 -0.14 2.91
N ASP A 278 0.59 0.56 1.78
CA ASP A 278 -0.48 1.51 1.55
C ASP A 278 -1.56 0.83 0.69
N GLY A 279 -2.81 0.92 1.12
CA GLY A 279 -3.98 0.35 0.44
C GLY A 279 -5.04 1.41 0.13
N TRP A 280 -5.77 1.20 -0.94
CA TRP A 280 -6.94 2.00 -1.27
C TRP A 280 -8.10 1.63 -0.38
N VAL A 281 -8.72 2.61 0.27
CA VAL A 281 -9.91 2.47 1.11
C VAL A 281 -11.01 3.44 0.67
N MET A 282 -12.26 3.11 1.04
CA MET A 282 -13.44 3.94 0.77
C MET A 282 -13.97 4.51 2.08
N PRO A 283 -13.81 5.82 2.36
CA PRO A 283 -14.41 6.46 3.52
C PRO A 283 -15.94 6.38 3.54
N ALA A 284 -16.52 6.14 4.73
CA ALA A 284 -17.97 6.04 4.92
C ALA A 284 -18.74 7.32 4.56
N ALA A 285 -18.09 8.49 4.65
CA ALA A 285 -18.65 9.77 4.26
C ALA A 285 -18.56 10.08 2.76
N GLY A 286 -17.97 9.19 1.95
CA GLY A 286 -17.84 9.34 0.50
C GLY A 286 -19.20 9.40 -0.20
N ARG A 287 -19.28 10.19 -1.26
CA ARG A 287 -20.56 10.43 -1.98
C ARG A 287 -20.69 9.63 -3.26
N HIS A 288 -19.61 9.05 -3.73
CA HIS A 288 -19.54 8.40 -5.06
C HIS A 288 -19.00 6.97 -4.97
N PRO A 289 -19.65 6.04 -4.17
CA PRO A 289 -19.11 4.72 -3.89
C PRO A 289 -18.92 3.89 -5.15
N GLU A 290 -19.82 3.93 -6.14
CA GLU A 290 -19.65 3.18 -7.39
C GLU A 290 -18.48 3.69 -8.22
N THR A 291 -18.23 5.01 -8.19
CA THR A 291 -17.07 5.60 -8.88
C THR A 291 -15.78 5.28 -8.12
N ALA A 292 -15.83 5.28 -6.79
CA ALA A 292 -14.71 4.93 -5.92
C ALA A 292 -14.21 3.50 -6.15
N VAL A 293 -15.12 2.53 -6.19
CA VAL A 293 -14.81 1.13 -6.50
C VAL A 293 -14.14 1.00 -7.86
N GLN A 294 -14.69 1.65 -8.90
CA GLN A 294 -14.11 1.63 -10.24
C GLN A 294 -12.72 2.28 -10.30
N TRP A 295 -12.50 3.31 -9.48
CA TRP A 295 -11.18 3.92 -9.34
C TRP A 295 -10.20 2.92 -8.73
N ILE A 296 -10.55 2.31 -7.60
CA ILE A 296 -9.70 1.33 -6.92
C ILE A 296 -9.32 0.21 -7.88
N ASP A 297 -10.30 -0.40 -8.55
CA ASP A 297 -10.06 -1.46 -9.51
C ASP A 297 -9.09 -0.99 -10.63
N SER A 298 -9.29 0.22 -11.15
CA SER A 298 -8.42 0.77 -12.20
C SER A 298 -6.97 0.98 -11.76
N GLN A 299 -6.74 1.31 -10.48
CA GLN A 299 -5.38 1.53 -9.95
C GLN A 299 -4.62 0.23 -9.71
N LEU A 300 -5.32 -0.88 -9.48
CA LEU A 300 -4.73 -2.22 -9.35
C LEU A 300 -4.39 -2.85 -10.70
N ALA A 301 -4.88 -2.32 -11.81
CA ALA A 301 -4.51 -2.82 -13.13
C ALA A 301 -2.99 -2.69 -13.37
N ALA A 302 -2.34 -3.75 -13.85
CA ALA A 302 -0.88 -3.86 -13.99
C ALA A 302 -0.20 -2.61 -14.58
N ARG A 303 -0.81 -2.01 -15.63
CA ARG A 303 -0.27 -0.80 -16.25
C ARG A 303 -0.37 0.43 -15.36
N ALA A 304 -1.44 0.58 -14.60
CA ALA A 304 -1.61 1.70 -13.67
C ALA A 304 -0.69 1.53 -12.46
N ALA A 305 -0.58 0.32 -11.91
CA ALA A 305 0.31 -0.04 -10.84
C ALA A 305 1.80 0.19 -11.22
N ALA A 306 2.22 -0.22 -12.43
CA ALA A 306 3.57 0.02 -12.91
C ALA A 306 3.90 1.53 -13.02
N ARG A 307 2.97 2.35 -13.48
CA ARG A 307 3.16 3.81 -13.55
C ARG A 307 3.25 4.44 -12.16
N ALA A 308 2.43 3.97 -11.22
CA ALA A 308 2.49 4.42 -9.84
C ALA A 308 3.82 4.03 -9.18
N TRP A 309 4.32 2.83 -9.44
CA TRP A 309 5.63 2.36 -8.97
C TRP A 309 6.77 3.27 -9.49
N VAL A 310 6.81 3.53 -10.79
CA VAL A 310 7.81 4.44 -11.38
C VAL A 310 7.76 5.83 -10.75
N ALA A 311 6.55 6.36 -10.49
CA ALA A 311 6.38 7.71 -9.95
C ALA A 311 6.70 7.82 -8.46
N SER A 312 6.30 6.82 -7.66
CA SER A 312 6.47 6.83 -6.20
C SER A 312 7.74 6.16 -5.71
N ARG A 313 8.39 5.35 -6.56
CA ARG A 313 9.52 4.47 -6.20
C ARG A 313 9.19 3.42 -5.15
N LEU A 314 7.92 3.21 -4.88
CA LEU A 314 7.41 2.16 -4.01
C LEU A 314 6.89 1.00 -4.86
N ALA A 315 7.24 -0.22 -4.47
CA ALA A 315 6.85 -1.42 -5.19
C ALA A 315 5.33 -1.64 -5.16
N ALA A 316 4.76 -2.12 -6.26
CA ALA A 316 3.37 -2.56 -6.30
C ALA A 316 3.29 -4.05 -5.96
N PRO A 317 2.26 -4.47 -5.19
CA PRO A 317 2.06 -5.87 -4.82
C PRO A 317 1.47 -6.71 -5.96
N GLU A 318 1.37 -6.16 -7.15
CA GLU A 318 0.83 -6.82 -8.34
C GLU A 318 1.98 -7.27 -9.25
N PRO A 319 2.26 -8.61 -9.37
CA PRO A 319 3.46 -9.11 -10.05
C PRO A 319 3.56 -8.77 -11.53
N ALA A 320 2.42 -8.58 -12.22
CA ALA A 320 2.43 -8.22 -13.63
C ALA A 320 2.89 -6.77 -13.86
N ALA A 321 2.78 -5.88 -12.87
CA ALA A 321 3.29 -4.53 -12.93
C ALA A 321 4.82 -4.53 -13.07
N ALA A 322 5.53 -5.40 -12.34
CA ALA A 322 6.99 -5.50 -12.39
C ALA A 322 7.52 -5.77 -13.81
N ARG A 323 6.78 -6.54 -14.62
CA ARG A 323 7.15 -6.85 -16.01
C ARG A 323 7.05 -5.64 -16.95
N LEU A 324 6.28 -4.62 -16.56
CA LEU A 324 6.06 -3.41 -17.34
C LEU A 324 6.99 -2.26 -16.94
N LEU A 325 7.83 -2.47 -15.92
CA LEU A 325 8.78 -1.45 -15.45
C LEU A 325 9.92 -1.26 -16.45
N PRO A 326 10.42 -0.02 -16.60
CA PRO A 326 11.68 0.25 -17.24
C PRO A 326 12.83 -0.53 -16.58
N PRO A 327 13.85 -0.98 -17.34
CA PRO A 327 14.95 -1.78 -16.78
C PRO A 327 15.65 -1.14 -15.58
N GLU A 328 15.82 0.17 -15.59
CA GLU A 328 16.46 0.96 -14.54
C GLU A 328 15.68 0.97 -13.20
N VAL A 329 14.36 0.77 -13.25
CA VAL A 329 13.51 0.63 -12.05
C VAL A 329 13.40 -0.84 -11.64
N ARG A 330 13.21 -1.72 -12.64
CA ARG A 330 13.02 -3.15 -12.38
C ARG A 330 14.24 -3.85 -11.79
N ASN A 331 15.45 -3.39 -12.16
CA ASN A 331 16.71 -4.00 -11.73
C ASN A 331 17.36 -3.24 -10.57
N ASP A 332 16.74 -2.18 -10.07
CA ASP A 332 17.27 -1.41 -8.96
C ASP A 332 16.87 -2.04 -7.62
N PRO A 333 17.83 -2.44 -6.76
CA PRO A 333 17.54 -3.09 -5.50
C PRO A 333 16.74 -2.22 -4.50
N LEU A 334 16.73 -0.89 -4.66
CA LEU A 334 15.92 -0.02 -3.81
C LEU A 334 14.45 0.01 -4.19
N THR A 335 14.13 -0.24 -5.45
CA THR A 335 12.76 -0.16 -5.95
C THR A 335 12.17 -1.52 -6.28
N ALA A 336 12.99 -2.49 -6.68
CA ALA A 336 12.55 -3.83 -7.07
C ALA A 336 12.46 -4.76 -5.85
N LEU A 337 11.61 -4.40 -4.88
CA LEU A 337 11.39 -5.24 -3.70
C LEU A 337 10.63 -6.52 -4.09
N ASP A 338 11.12 -7.65 -3.61
CA ASP A 338 10.45 -8.94 -3.76
C ASP A 338 9.32 -9.08 -2.73
N PRO A 339 8.17 -9.72 -3.06
CA PRO A 339 7.09 -9.96 -2.11
C PRO A 339 7.49 -10.69 -0.82
N SER A 340 8.60 -11.43 -0.80
CA SER A 340 9.13 -12.09 0.41
C SER A 340 9.52 -11.12 1.53
N VAL A 341 9.56 -9.81 1.28
CA VAL A 341 9.70 -8.80 2.35
C VAL A 341 8.54 -8.86 3.35
N VAL A 342 7.35 -9.30 2.90
CA VAL A 342 6.24 -9.66 3.79
C VAL A 342 6.62 -10.97 4.52
N GLY A 343 6.78 -10.91 5.81
CA GLY A 343 7.27 -12.01 6.63
C GLY A 343 8.76 -11.93 6.97
N ARG A 344 9.57 -11.16 6.21
CA ARG A 344 10.92 -10.78 6.64
C ARG A 344 10.91 -9.57 7.57
N TYR A 345 10.04 -8.60 7.29
CA TYR A 345 9.91 -7.38 8.08
C TYR A 345 8.55 -7.34 8.78
N GLU A 346 8.50 -6.70 9.93
CA GLU A 346 7.28 -6.54 10.70
C GLU A 346 6.39 -5.44 10.08
N LEU A 347 5.09 -5.69 10.00
CA LEU A 347 4.14 -4.60 9.73
C LEU A 347 3.88 -3.85 11.02
N SER A 348 3.90 -2.52 10.97
CA SER A 348 3.50 -1.70 12.10
C SER A 348 2.05 -2.02 12.46
N ALA A 349 1.85 -2.46 13.70
CA ALA A 349 0.56 -2.83 14.28
C ALA A 349 0.45 -2.29 15.73
N VAL A 350 0.89 -1.03 15.91
CA VAL A 350 0.91 -0.39 17.22
C VAL A 350 -0.51 -0.16 17.71
N THR A 351 -0.82 -0.68 18.89
CA THR A 351 -2.14 -0.49 19.52
C THR A 351 -2.38 0.97 19.89
N PRO A 352 -3.63 1.42 20.10
CA PRO A 352 -3.90 2.77 20.60
C PRO A 352 -3.17 3.08 21.93
N ALA A 353 -3.07 2.10 22.83
CA ALA A 353 -2.33 2.24 24.09
C ALA A 353 -0.82 2.37 23.85
N GLY A 354 -0.27 1.52 22.97
CA GLY A 354 1.14 1.57 22.56
C GLY A 354 1.48 2.89 21.86
N LEU A 355 0.58 3.42 21.05
CA LEU A 355 0.77 4.73 20.41
C LEU A 355 0.84 5.86 21.44
N GLN A 356 0.02 5.83 22.48
CA GLN A 356 0.08 6.81 23.59
C GLN A 356 1.42 6.73 24.32
N LYS A 357 1.89 5.52 24.66
CA LYS A 357 3.20 5.31 25.31
C LYS A 357 4.34 5.84 24.43
N ARG A 358 4.33 5.50 23.15
CA ARG A 358 5.33 5.98 22.17
C ARG A 358 5.28 7.49 22.02
N ALA A 359 4.11 8.11 22.03
CA ALA A 359 3.95 9.56 21.98
C ALA A 359 4.59 10.24 23.20
N GLN A 360 4.43 9.67 24.42
CA GLN A 360 5.08 10.16 25.62
C GLN A 360 6.61 10.04 25.56
N ILE A 361 7.12 8.90 25.09
CA ILE A 361 8.55 8.69 24.85
C ILE A 361 9.07 9.78 23.90
N TRP A 362 8.38 9.95 22.77
CA TRP A 362 8.77 10.89 21.73
C TRP A 362 8.77 12.36 22.22
N GLN A 363 7.80 12.74 23.04
CA GLN A 363 7.79 14.06 23.66
C GLN A 363 9.03 14.29 24.54
N ARG A 364 9.42 13.28 25.34
CA ARG A 364 10.64 13.36 26.17
C ARG A 364 11.90 13.45 25.33
N VAL A 365 12.00 12.64 24.28
CA VAL A 365 13.15 12.66 23.34
C VAL A 365 13.27 14.01 22.64
N ARG A 366 12.14 14.61 22.23
CA ARG A 366 12.18 15.93 21.58
C ARG A 366 12.52 17.09 22.51
N ALA A 367 12.21 16.96 23.79
CA ALA A 367 12.46 17.98 24.80
C ALA A 367 13.90 17.93 25.34
N ALA A 368 14.61 16.83 25.21
CA ALA A 368 16.02 16.65 25.56
C ALA A 368 16.94 17.25 24.48
#